data_dd7792d619a7bd0bdb8b7ac9f3aec9aa
#
_entry.id   dd7792d619a7bd0bdb8b7ac9f3aec9aa
#
_cell.length_a   1.000
_cell.length_b   1.000
_cell.length_c   1.000
_cell.angle_alpha   90.00
_cell.angle_beta   90.00
_cell.angle_gamma   90.00
#
_symmetry.space_group_name_H-M   'P 1'
#
loop_
_entity.id
_entity.type
_entity.pdbx_description
1 polymer ?
#
loop_
_entity_poly.entity_id
_entity_poly.type
_entity_poly.pdbx_seq_one_letter_code
_entity_poly.pdbx_strand_id
1 'polypeptide(L)'
;MAMTVEEMVEWYKNNSDWSNKEKYKSKIASDLELLTALNPFLEKGYSLIAAAEHDVVYFGVLLEALAKADDELIKDILSDSGVFIEEGTDSLGMFV
;
A
#
# COMPACT_ATOMS: atom_id res chain seq x y z
N MET A 1 -13.28 -10.61 -2.62
CA MET A 1 -12.23 -11.47 -3.20
C MET A 1 -10.89 -10.75 -3.16
N ALA A 2 -9.85 -11.50 -2.88
CA ALA A 2 -8.51 -10.91 -2.85
C ALA A 2 -7.96 -10.71 -4.27
N MET A 3 -7.13 -9.70 -4.43
CA MET A 3 -6.41 -9.45 -5.68
C MET A 3 -5.12 -10.25 -5.73
N THR A 4 -4.65 -10.60 -6.93
CA THR A 4 -3.28 -11.08 -7.08
C THR A 4 -2.32 -9.89 -6.97
N VAL A 5 -1.03 -10.18 -6.76
CA VAL A 5 -0.02 -9.12 -6.73
C VAL A 5 0.00 -8.34 -8.05
N GLU A 6 -0.11 -9.05 -9.17
CA GLU A 6 -0.13 -8.43 -10.50
C GLU A 6 -1.33 -7.49 -10.66
N GLU A 7 -2.50 -7.92 -10.20
CA GLU A 7 -3.71 -7.10 -10.24
C GLU A 7 -3.56 -5.86 -9.35
N MET A 8 -2.94 -6.00 -8.19
CA MET A 8 -2.67 -4.88 -7.29
C MET A 8 -1.78 -3.83 -7.95
N VAL A 9 -0.69 -4.27 -8.55
CA VAL A 9 0.27 -3.38 -9.23
C VAL A 9 -0.43 -2.64 -10.37
N GLU A 10 -1.18 -3.37 -11.19
CA GLU A 10 -1.90 -2.78 -12.30
C GLU A 10 -2.95 -1.79 -11.83
N TRP A 11 -3.72 -2.15 -10.82
CA TRP A 11 -4.72 -1.26 -10.25
C TRP A 11 -4.08 0.01 -9.69
N TYR A 12 -2.98 -0.13 -8.99
CA TYR A 12 -2.25 1.02 -8.44
C TYR A 12 -1.79 1.97 -9.54
N LYS A 13 -1.18 1.42 -10.61
CA LYS A 13 -0.71 2.24 -11.73
C LYS A 13 -1.85 3.01 -12.40
N ASN A 14 -2.98 2.34 -12.61
CA ASN A 14 -4.14 2.97 -13.23
C ASN A 14 -4.75 4.05 -12.32
N ASN A 15 -4.86 3.79 -11.03
CA ASN A 15 -5.46 4.72 -10.10
C ASN A 15 -4.55 5.93 -9.81
N SER A 16 -3.24 5.74 -9.87
CA SER A 16 -2.28 6.82 -9.62
C SER A 16 -2.00 7.67 -10.86
N ASP A 17 -2.50 7.27 -12.04
CA ASP A 17 -2.36 8.06 -13.26
C ASP A 17 -3.08 9.38 -13.09
N TRP A 18 -2.34 10.47 -13.22
CA TRP A 18 -2.88 11.82 -13.04
C TRP A 18 -4.00 12.16 -14.04
N SER A 19 -4.04 11.47 -15.18
CA SER A 19 -5.08 11.68 -16.19
C SER A 19 -6.38 10.94 -15.85
N ASN A 20 -6.36 10.04 -14.86
CA ASN A 20 -7.55 9.31 -14.43
C ASN A 20 -8.47 10.21 -13.62
N LYS A 21 -9.65 10.51 -14.17
CA LYS A 21 -10.62 11.39 -13.52
C LYS A 21 -11.46 10.68 -12.47
N GLU A 22 -11.50 9.35 -12.49
CA GLU A 22 -12.32 8.55 -11.60
C GLU A 22 -11.47 7.83 -10.55
N LYS A 23 -10.57 8.57 -9.92
CA LYS A 23 -9.71 7.98 -8.88
C LYS A 23 -10.54 7.50 -7.69
N TYR A 24 -10.20 6.31 -7.24
CA TYR A 24 -10.75 5.75 -6.01
C TYR A 24 -10.34 6.63 -4.82
N LYS A 25 -11.30 6.93 -3.96
CA LYS A 25 -11.04 7.72 -2.76
C LYS A 25 -10.85 6.80 -1.56
N SER A 26 -9.68 6.89 -0.96
CA SER A 26 -9.37 6.11 0.23
C SER A 26 -10.25 6.52 1.40
N LYS A 27 -10.70 5.56 2.19
CA LYS A 27 -11.41 5.79 3.44
C LYS A 27 -10.45 5.99 4.60
N ILE A 28 -9.15 5.82 4.37
CA ILE A 28 -8.12 6.01 5.38
C ILE A 28 -7.93 7.51 5.59
N ALA A 29 -8.16 7.98 6.82
CA ALA A 29 -8.18 9.40 7.13
C ALA A 29 -6.89 9.91 7.78
N SER A 30 -6.01 9.01 8.25
CA SER A 30 -4.79 9.42 8.94
C SER A 30 -3.70 8.36 8.79
N ASP A 31 -2.46 8.76 9.06
CA ASP A 31 -1.32 7.84 9.04
C ASP A 31 -1.49 6.72 10.07
N LEU A 32 -2.09 7.05 11.22
CA LEU A 32 -2.35 6.04 12.25
C LEU A 32 -3.32 4.97 11.73
N GLU A 33 -4.35 5.38 11.01
CA GLU A 33 -5.28 4.42 10.42
C GLU A 33 -4.59 3.56 9.37
N LEU A 34 -3.70 4.15 8.57
CA LEU A 34 -2.93 3.40 7.58
C LEU A 34 -2.05 2.36 8.25
N LEU A 35 -1.29 2.74 9.27
CA LEU A 35 -0.41 1.82 9.99
C LEU A 35 -1.20 0.71 10.67
N THR A 36 -2.35 1.05 11.23
CA THR A 36 -3.24 0.08 11.86
C THR A 36 -3.76 -0.93 10.84
N ALA A 37 -4.11 -0.46 9.64
CA ALA A 37 -4.59 -1.32 8.57
C ALA A 37 -3.48 -2.24 8.03
N LEU A 38 -2.24 -1.78 8.00
CA LEU A 38 -1.10 -2.56 7.51
C LEU A 38 -0.59 -3.58 8.51
N ASN A 39 -0.76 -3.33 9.80
CA ASN A 39 -0.17 -4.16 10.84
C ASN A 39 -0.50 -5.65 10.75
N PRO A 40 -1.75 -6.07 10.43
CA PRO A 40 -2.07 -7.50 10.30
C PRO A 40 -1.30 -8.21 9.18
N PHE A 41 -0.74 -7.47 8.24
CA PHE A 41 -0.04 -8.02 7.08
C PHE A 41 1.48 -7.90 7.21
N LEU A 42 1.95 -7.52 8.39
CA LEU A 42 3.38 -7.38 8.66
C LEU A 42 4.10 -8.71 8.46
N GLU A 43 5.22 -8.66 7.73
CA GLU A 43 6.05 -9.84 7.52
C GLU A 43 6.72 -10.24 8.83
N LYS A 44 6.73 -11.54 9.10
CA LYS A 44 7.28 -12.08 10.33
C LYS A 44 8.78 -11.73 10.42
N GLY A 45 9.16 -11.16 11.55
CA GLY A 45 10.54 -10.75 11.79
C GLY A 45 10.87 -9.35 11.32
N TYR A 46 9.93 -8.67 10.65
CA TYR A 46 10.12 -7.30 10.19
C TYR A 46 9.41 -6.31 11.12
N SER A 47 9.96 -5.11 11.20
CA SER A 47 9.26 -4.00 11.83
C SER A 47 8.24 -3.43 10.85
N LEU A 48 7.17 -2.83 11.36
CA LEU A 48 6.17 -2.20 10.50
C LEU A 48 6.81 -1.14 9.60
N ILE A 49 7.73 -0.35 10.14
CA ILE A 49 8.59 0.52 9.36
C ILE A 49 9.94 -0.17 9.23
N ALA A 50 10.18 -0.77 8.07
CA ALA A 50 11.38 -1.57 7.83
C ALA A 50 12.61 -0.69 7.54
N ALA A 51 12.41 0.46 6.91
CA ALA A 51 13.48 1.39 6.59
C ALA A 51 12.90 2.79 6.40
N ALA A 52 13.74 3.80 6.60
CA ALA A 52 13.34 5.19 6.37
C ALA A 52 14.53 5.93 5.73
N GLU A 53 14.25 6.68 4.67
CA GLU A 53 15.24 7.49 3.96
C GLU A 53 14.61 8.85 3.66
N HIS A 54 15.32 9.94 3.99
CA HIS A 54 14.85 11.29 3.69
C HIS A 54 13.33 11.47 3.84
N ASP A 55 12.63 11.51 2.72
CA ASP A 55 11.18 11.76 2.68
C ASP A 55 10.38 10.50 2.39
N VAL A 56 10.96 9.31 2.59
CA VAL A 56 10.33 8.04 2.26
C VAL A 56 10.45 7.07 3.43
N VAL A 57 9.36 6.38 3.72
CA VAL A 57 9.31 5.30 4.70
C VAL A 57 8.92 4.02 3.97
N TYR A 58 9.63 2.94 4.24
CA TYR A 58 9.31 1.62 3.67
C TYR A 58 8.70 0.75 4.75
N PHE A 59 7.59 0.09 4.42
CA PHE A 59 6.88 -0.77 5.36
C PHE A 59 7.37 -2.21 5.28
N GLY A 60 7.34 -2.91 6.41
CA GLY A 60 7.65 -4.34 6.48
C GLY A 60 6.49 -5.21 6.03
N VAL A 61 5.77 -4.78 5.00
CA VAL A 61 4.59 -5.47 4.46
C VAL A 61 4.87 -5.78 3.00
N LEU A 62 4.87 -7.07 2.67
CA LEU A 62 5.06 -7.52 1.30
C LEU A 62 3.73 -7.51 0.55
N LEU A 63 3.80 -7.30 -0.77
CA LEU A 63 2.60 -7.30 -1.61
C LEU A 63 1.86 -8.63 -1.54
N GLU A 64 2.58 -9.75 -1.44
CA GLU A 64 1.98 -11.07 -1.31
C GLU A 64 1.10 -11.20 -0.07
N ALA A 65 1.53 -10.63 1.03
CA ALA A 65 0.75 -10.65 2.26
C ALA A 65 -0.48 -9.75 2.13
N LEU A 66 -0.30 -8.56 1.59
CA LEU A 66 -1.39 -7.61 1.39
C LEU A 66 -2.43 -8.15 0.40
N ALA A 67 -2.01 -8.93 -0.58
CA ALA A 67 -2.90 -9.51 -1.58
C ALA A 67 -3.98 -10.43 -0.97
N LYS A 68 -3.77 -10.88 0.27
CA LYS A 68 -4.74 -11.72 0.99
C LYS A 68 -5.86 -10.91 1.62
N ALA A 69 -5.75 -9.59 1.64
CA ALA A 69 -6.76 -8.71 2.21
C ALA A 69 -7.95 -8.57 1.26
N ASP A 70 -9.05 -8.02 1.79
CA ASP A 70 -10.21 -7.68 0.95
C ASP A 70 -9.85 -6.62 -0.07
N ASP A 71 -10.48 -6.70 -1.24
CA ASP A 71 -10.26 -5.74 -2.33
C ASP A 71 -10.47 -4.29 -1.88
N GLU A 72 -11.49 -4.02 -1.08
CA GLU A 72 -11.75 -2.67 -0.58
C GLU A 72 -10.60 -2.16 0.28
N LEU A 73 -10.08 -2.99 1.16
CA LEU A 73 -8.96 -2.60 2.01
C LEU A 73 -7.70 -2.35 1.18
N ILE A 74 -7.43 -3.22 0.22
CA ILE A 74 -6.29 -3.04 -0.69
C ILE A 74 -6.41 -1.70 -1.43
N LYS A 75 -7.59 -1.40 -1.98
CA LYS A 75 -7.83 -0.16 -2.70
C LYS A 75 -7.69 1.06 -1.80
N ASP A 76 -8.19 0.97 -0.56
CA ASP A 76 -8.06 2.06 0.40
C ASP A 76 -6.58 2.34 0.71
N ILE A 77 -5.79 1.31 0.93
CA ILE A 77 -4.36 1.45 1.21
C ILE A 77 -3.61 2.02 0.01
N LEU A 78 -3.83 1.45 -1.17
CA LEU A 78 -3.11 1.86 -2.38
C LEU A 78 -3.51 3.25 -2.89
N SER A 79 -4.68 3.75 -2.50
CA SER A 79 -5.14 5.08 -2.88
C SER A 79 -4.86 6.15 -1.83
N ASP A 80 -4.33 5.77 -0.67
CA ASP A 80 -3.96 6.75 0.34
C ASP A 80 -2.83 7.65 -0.18
N SER A 81 -2.92 8.94 0.16
CA SER A 81 -1.98 9.93 -0.35
C SER A 81 -0.54 9.60 0.08
N GLY A 82 0.36 9.53 -0.87
CA GLY A 82 1.77 9.26 -0.63
C GLY A 82 2.16 7.80 -0.62
N VAL A 83 1.20 6.87 -0.54
CA VAL A 83 1.51 5.43 -0.59
C VAL A 83 1.91 5.03 -2.01
N PHE A 84 2.96 4.24 -2.13
CA PHE A 84 3.41 3.72 -3.42
C PHE A 84 3.85 2.26 -3.30
N ILE A 85 3.87 1.58 -4.44
CA ILE A 85 4.39 0.22 -4.54
C ILE A 85 5.86 0.28 -4.93
N GLU A 86 6.72 -0.38 -4.14
CA GLU A 86 8.12 -0.55 -4.47
C GLU A 86 8.30 -1.89 -5.17
N GLU A 87 8.37 -1.87 -6.50
CA GLU A 87 8.43 -3.09 -7.30
C GLU A 87 9.74 -3.87 -7.10
N GLY A 88 10.83 -3.18 -6.80
CA GLY A 88 12.13 -3.83 -6.61
C GLY A 88 12.17 -4.77 -5.40
N THR A 89 11.36 -4.51 -4.38
CA THR A 89 11.28 -5.32 -3.17
C THR A 89 9.91 -5.95 -2.97
N ASP A 90 8.98 -5.74 -3.90
CA ASP A 90 7.59 -6.21 -3.82
C ASP A 90 6.93 -5.81 -2.49
N SER A 91 7.12 -4.56 -2.09
CA SER A 91 6.61 -4.05 -0.82
C SER A 91 5.98 -2.67 -1.00
N LEU A 92 5.54 -2.07 0.10
CA LEU A 92 4.94 -0.75 0.10
C LEU A 92 5.85 0.28 0.74
N GLY A 93 5.72 1.51 0.28
CA GLY A 93 6.34 2.66 0.91
C GLY A 93 5.39 3.83 0.96
N MET A 94 5.82 4.91 1.62
CA MET A 94 5.04 6.13 1.73
C MET A 94 5.96 7.34 1.72
N PHE A 95 5.58 8.36 0.96
CA PHE A 95 6.25 9.67 1.05
C PHE A 95 5.78 10.40 2.30
N VAL A 96 6.72 10.99 3.02
CA VAL A 96 6.42 11.70 4.26
C VAL A 96 6.86 13.17 4.18
#